data_df0ab9e6c23167fa7bda412b8de26ca5
#
_entry.id   df0ab9e6c23167fa7bda412b8de26ca5
#
_cell.length_a   1.000
_cell.length_b   1.000
_cell.length_c   1.000
_cell.angle_alpha   90.00
_cell.angle_beta   90.00
_cell.angle_gamma   90.00
#
_symmetry.space_group_name_H-M   'P 1'
#
loop_
_entity.id
_entity.type
_entity.pdbx_description
1 polymer ?
#
loop_
_entity_poly.entity_id
_entity_poly.type
_entity_poly.pdbx_seq_one_letter_code
_entity_poly.pdbx_strand_id
1 'polypeptide(L)'
;MRSAMLRFLRGALVLAALPAAASGRPVITIAATAPDSSAITADLAAARGLFQANLDAIRHRDRTAYLACYLHEPGLARTGATGYELGYEGLERSVGTGWPDLFEGLDLRLTPIQPGVVYGTYRYRVRYGATEQLGISERVFLATPEGWRIAVTTAFQAMPGTSPAPRVIVGATLIDGTGGAPVRDAVVVLRDGKIEAAGPRSRVPVPAGIDTLDARGCWVLPGLIDTHVHFSQTGGADGRPDALDLRSVRPYEETEARLREHPERFFRAYLASGVTAVFDVGGYPWTVPMARDAETNLEAPHVSVAGPMLSTIDYGLDLPAERQFIFLRDSIAAVEGVRYLKSLGVAAVKVWFIVRSGSDFAATERTVAVAGREAHAAHLPLIVHATGLREAKAALRAGADLLVHGVDDAPVDAEFVALARRNHTFYCPTLTVRDGDARMSDAVRNGTALHIDDPNAAVDSLTQALVVGTFADAKRAGATVRAYRASQLDSARAIMAANLRAVRAAGIPIALGTDAGNPLMLHGPAVYAEMEAMQRDGMTPMEVIVAATRDAARAMRRQIEFGTVEKGRDADLLIVGADPAHDVKNLRALRWCVRGGVVRSRAELGAAVRATH
;
A
#
# COMPACT_ATOMS: atom_id res chain seq x y z
N MET A 1 -14.63 -5.45 7.65
CA MET A 1 -14.30 -4.15 8.23
C MET A 1 -15.51 -3.41 8.81
N ARG A 2 -16.66 -3.26 8.11
CA ARG A 2 -17.85 -2.57 8.70
C ARG A 2 -18.35 -3.18 10.03
N SER A 3 -18.36 -4.49 10.18
CA SER A 3 -18.80 -5.17 11.43
C SER A 3 -17.78 -5.10 12.56
N ALA A 4 -16.47 -5.03 12.25
CA ALA A 4 -15.42 -4.93 13.27
C ALA A 4 -15.25 -3.49 13.78
N MET A 5 -15.43 -2.48 12.92
CA MET A 5 -15.39 -1.06 13.32
C MET A 5 -16.59 -0.70 14.23
N LEU A 6 -17.78 -1.26 13.95
CA LEU A 6 -18.95 -1.08 14.83
C LEU A 6 -18.76 -1.76 16.22
N ARG A 7 -18.04 -2.90 16.28
CA ARG A 7 -17.74 -3.56 17.56
C ARG A 7 -16.66 -2.82 18.35
N PHE A 8 -15.70 -2.17 17.70
CA PHE A 8 -14.65 -1.38 18.37
C PHE A 8 -15.22 -0.09 18.98
N LEU A 9 -16.13 0.59 18.30
CA LEU A 9 -16.84 1.76 18.86
C LEU A 9 -17.77 1.39 20.02
N ARG A 10 -18.28 0.15 20.08
CA ARG A 10 -19.10 -0.33 21.23
C ARG A 10 -18.28 -0.67 22.48
N GLY A 11 -16.98 -0.92 22.36
CA GLY A 11 -16.10 -1.30 23.46
C GLY A 11 -15.23 -0.18 24.05
N ALA A 12 -15.12 0.97 23.39
CA ALA A 12 -14.15 2.02 23.74
C ALA A 12 -14.70 3.17 24.59
N LEU A 13 -15.99 3.13 25.00
CA LEU A 13 -16.59 4.17 25.85
C LEU A 13 -17.04 3.59 27.20
N VAL A 14 -16.16 2.89 27.89
CA VAL A 14 -16.27 2.69 29.35
C VAL A 14 -15.37 3.73 30.00
N LEU A 15 -15.91 4.92 30.22
CA LEU A 15 -15.31 5.89 31.16
C LEU A 15 -15.59 5.38 32.58
N ALA A 16 -14.54 4.91 33.25
CA ALA A 16 -14.59 4.60 34.68
C ALA A 16 -14.98 5.88 35.45
N ALA A 17 -16.06 5.82 36.20
CA ALA A 17 -16.51 6.89 37.06
C ALA A 17 -15.50 7.07 38.20
N LEU A 18 -14.80 8.20 38.21
CA LEU A 18 -14.14 8.74 39.40
C LEU A 18 -15.19 9.41 40.30
N PRO A 19 -15.09 9.34 41.63
CA PRO A 19 -16.09 9.93 42.53
C PRO A 19 -16.13 11.45 42.37
N ALA A 20 -17.32 11.98 42.10
CA ALA A 20 -17.57 13.38 41.89
C ALA A 20 -17.44 14.19 43.20
N ALA A 21 -16.49 15.10 43.24
CA ALA A 21 -16.59 16.27 44.10
C ALA A 21 -17.58 17.24 43.46
N ALA A 22 -18.50 17.77 44.27
CA ALA A 22 -19.65 18.54 43.85
C ALA A 22 -19.30 19.79 43.04
N SER A 23 -19.48 19.74 41.73
CA SER A 23 -19.75 20.89 40.84
C SER A 23 -20.67 20.38 39.74
N GLY A 24 -21.90 20.89 39.69
CA GLY A 24 -23.00 20.41 38.85
C GLY A 24 -22.72 20.48 37.34
N ARG A 25 -22.01 19.51 36.81
CA ARG A 25 -21.90 19.27 35.38
C ARG A 25 -22.78 18.06 35.02
N PRO A 26 -23.54 18.11 33.94
CA PRO A 26 -24.35 16.95 33.52
C PRO A 26 -23.42 15.78 33.13
N VAL A 27 -23.54 14.65 33.80
CA VAL A 27 -22.91 13.37 33.41
C VAL A 27 -23.84 12.70 32.42
N ILE A 28 -23.41 12.57 31.18
CA ILE A 28 -24.15 11.79 30.18
C ILE A 28 -23.86 10.30 30.44
N THR A 29 -24.84 9.59 30.98
CA THR A 29 -24.78 8.12 31.15
C THR A 29 -25.34 7.47 29.91
N ILE A 30 -24.51 6.71 29.18
CA ILE A 30 -24.94 5.98 27.99
C ILE A 30 -25.38 4.57 28.41
N ALA A 31 -26.69 4.32 28.45
CA ALA A 31 -27.25 3.00 28.62
C ALA A 31 -27.47 2.35 27.24
N ALA A 32 -26.87 1.19 26.99
CA ALA A 32 -27.03 0.46 25.74
C ALA A 32 -28.32 -0.40 25.76
N THR A 33 -29.43 0.21 25.37
CA THR A 33 -30.60 -0.53 24.89
C THR A 33 -30.61 -0.53 23.37
N ALA A 34 -30.96 -1.64 22.73
CA ALA A 34 -31.09 -1.67 21.26
C ALA A 34 -32.14 -0.63 20.85
N PRO A 35 -31.79 0.34 20.00
CA PRO A 35 -32.70 1.43 19.65
C PRO A 35 -33.85 0.91 18.81
N ASP A 36 -35.07 1.41 19.07
CA ASP A 36 -36.25 1.18 18.26
C ASP A 36 -36.01 1.68 16.82
N SER A 37 -36.34 0.86 15.84
CA SER A 37 -36.12 1.17 14.42
C SER A 37 -36.87 2.43 13.95
N SER A 38 -38.01 2.75 14.60
CA SER A 38 -38.79 3.96 14.31
C SER A 38 -38.08 5.22 14.82
N ALA A 39 -37.48 5.19 16.01
CA ALA A 39 -36.71 6.28 16.57
C ALA A 39 -35.44 6.58 15.73
N ILE A 40 -34.74 5.55 15.29
CA ILE A 40 -33.59 5.69 14.38
C ILE A 40 -33.98 6.40 13.08
N THR A 41 -35.11 6.00 12.49
CA THR A 41 -35.61 6.58 11.24
C THR A 41 -35.97 8.06 11.43
N ALA A 42 -36.59 8.43 12.56
CA ALA A 42 -36.92 9.80 12.90
C ALA A 42 -35.64 10.66 13.10
N ASP A 43 -34.64 10.14 13.81
CA ASP A 43 -33.37 10.84 14.04
C ASP A 43 -32.62 11.11 12.74
N LEU A 44 -32.56 10.13 11.83
CA LEU A 44 -31.94 10.28 10.50
C LEU A 44 -32.69 11.31 9.64
N ALA A 45 -34.01 11.34 9.69
CA ALA A 45 -34.82 12.33 8.96
C ALA A 45 -34.59 13.75 9.52
N ALA A 46 -34.54 13.91 10.84
CA ALA A 46 -34.29 15.20 11.50
C ALA A 46 -32.87 15.72 11.20
N ALA A 47 -31.85 14.86 11.30
CA ALA A 47 -30.49 15.23 10.93
C ALA A 47 -30.36 15.64 9.45
N ARG A 48 -31.05 14.96 8.53
CA ARG A 48 -31.12 15.32 7.12
C ARG A 48 -31.81 16.67 6.90
N GLY A 49 -32.92 16.91 7.60
CA GLY A 49 -33.64 18.19 7.54
C GLY A 49 -32.74 19.35 8.01
N LEU A 50 -32.06 19.20 9.13
CA LEU A 50 -31.12 20.21 9.65
C LEU A 50 -29.93 20.44 8.70
N PHE A 51 -29.40 19.37 8.10
CA PHE A 51 -28.36 19.49 7.07
C PHE A 51 -28.84 20.36 5.90
N GLN A 52 -30.04 20.09 5.39
CA GLN A 52 -30.61 20.86 4.27
C GLN A 52 -30.86 22.32 4.66
N ALA A 53 -31.42 22.57 5.84
CA ALA A 53 -31.63 23.92 6.34
C ALA A 53 -30.31 24.73 6.45
N ASN A 54 -29.22 24.06 6.87
CA ASN A 54 -27.91 24.69 6.94
C ASN A 54 -27.36 25.02 5.53
N LEU A 55 -27.53 24.14 4.54
CA LEU A 55 -27.14 24.42 3.15
C LEU A 55 -27.95 25.58 2.56
N ASP A 56 -29.24 25.63 2.85
CA ASP A 56 -30.12 26.69 2.34
C ASP A 56 -29.76 28.05 2.96
N ALA A 57 -29.43 28.09 4.27
CA ALA A 57 -28.93 29.30 4.92
C ALA A 57 -27.62 29.80 4.27
N ILE A 58 -26.69 28.91 3.90
CA ILE A 58 -25.47 29.27 3.17
C ILE A 58 -25.81 29.88 1.81
N ARG A 59 -26.69 29.23 1.03
CA ARG A 59 -27.07 29.67 -0.31
C ARG A 59 -27.73 31.02 -0.32
N HIS A 60 -28.58 31.31 0.69
CA HIS A 60 -29.27 32.58 0.82
C HIS A 60 -28.48 33.64 1.59
N ARG A 61 -27.25 33.29 2.06
CA ARG A 61 -26.39 34.16 2.90
C ARG A 61 -27.12 34.65 4.15
N ASP A 62 -28.02 33.82 4.68
CA ASP A 62 -28.81 34.09 5.86
C ASP A 62 -28.03 33.73 7.13
N ARG A 63 -27.41 34.76 7.74
CA ARG A 63 -26.60 34.59 8.95
C ARG A 63 -27.42 34.05 10.12
N THR A 64 -28.66 34.54 10.28
CA THR A 64 -29.53 34.14 11.41
C THR A 64 -29.94 32.67 11.29
N ALA A 65 -30.43 32.27 10.11
CA ALA A 65 -30.78 30.89 9.85
C ALA A 65 -29.56 29.94 9.93
N TYR A 66 -28.40 30.40 9.46
CA TYR A 66 -27.16 29.62 9.54
C TYR A 66 -26.77 29.38 11.02
N LEU A 67 -26.72 30.41 11.84
CA LEU A 67 -26.34 30.30 13.25
C LEU A 67 -27.34 29.46 14.05
N ALA A 68 -28.64 29.53 13.73
CA ALA A 68 -29.67 28.71 14.36
C ALA A 68 -29.49 27.19 14.14
N CYS A 69 -28.72 26.80 13.13
CA CYS A 69 -28.42 25.37 12.92
C CYS A 69 -27.41 24.79 13.92
N TYR A 70 -26.66 25.61 14.63
CA TYR A 70 -25.55 25.15 15.46
C TYR A 70 -25.90 25.13 16.95
N LEU A 71 -25.14 24.33 17.72
CA LEU A 71 -25.27 24.24 19.17
C LEU A 71 -24.83 25.57 19.82
N HIS A 72 -25.70 26.18 20.61
CA HIS A 72 -25.48 27.45 21.29
C HIS A 72 -24.81 27.27 22.66
N GLU A 73 -23.79 26.43 22.74
CA GLU A 73 -23.08 26.06 23.97
C GLU A 73 -21.56 26.01 23.75
N PRO A 74 -20.77 26.03 24.85
CA PRO A 74 -19.32 25.88 24.78
C PRO A 74 -18.85 24.57 24.14
N GLY A 75 -19.74 23.56 24.03
CA GLY A 75 -19.45 22.25 23.42
C GLY A 75 -19.45 22.22 21.89
N LEU A 76 -19.81 23.34 21.22
CA LEU A 76 -19.67 23.42 19.76
C LEU A 76 -18.20 23.35 19.37
N ALA A 77 -17.85 22.45 18.43
CA ALA A 77 -16.50 22.31 17.90
C ALA A 77 -16.49 22.49 16.37
N ARG A 78 -15.56 23.31 15.90
CA ARG A 78 -15.28 23.52 14.47
C ARG A 78 -13.82 23.25 14.18
N THR A 79 -13.53 22.49 13.14
CA THR A 79 -12.16 22.18 12.71
C THR A 79 -12.05 22.35 11.21
N GLY A 80 -10.97 22.96 10.74
CA GLY A 80 -10.68 23.16 9.33
C GLY A 80 -9.19 23.26 9.07
N ALA A 81 -8.81 23.55 7.84
CA ALA A 81 -7.42 23.63 7.40
C ALA A 81 -6.58 24.69 8.16
N THR A 82 -7.22 25.71 8.72
CA THR A 82 -6.57 26.81 9.45
C THR A 82 -6.53 26.60 10.97
N GLY A 83 -7.06 25.47 11.47
CA GLY A 83 -7.09 25.16 12.90
C GLY A 83 -8.47 24.74 13.41
N TYR A 84 -8.66 24.87 14.72
CA TYR A 84 -9.91 24.55 15.39
C TYR A 84 -10.42 25.74 16.22
N GLU A 85 -11.74 25.75 16.42
CA GLU A 85 -12.42 26.74 17.22
C GLU A 85 -13.48 26.06 18.08
N LEU A 86 -13.56 26.43 19.35
CA LEU A 86 -14.51 25.89 20.31
C LEU A 86 -15.49 26.98 20.76
N GLY A 87 -16.72 26.57 20.99
CA GLY A 87 -17.81 27.40 21.48
C GLY A 87 -18.54 28.20 20.39
N TYR A 88 -19.77 28.55 20.70
CA TYR A 88 -20.67 29.27 19.80
C TYR A 88 -20.23 30.70 19.49
N GLU A 89 -19.64 31.39 20.46
CA GLU A 89 -19.20 32.79 20.29
C GLU A 89 -18.16 32.96 19.18
N GLY A 90 -17.27 31.97 19.00
CA GLY A 90 -16.30 31.98 17.92
C GLY A 90 -16.97 31.90 16.57
N LEU A 91 -17.93 30.96 16.41
CA LEU A 91 -18.75 30.87 15.20
C LEU A 91 -19.49 32.17 14.91
N GLU A 92 -20.13 32.76 15.93
CA GLU A 92 -20.91 33.98 15.78
C GLU A 92 -20.05 35.14 15.29
N ARG A 93 -18.82 35.30 15.79
CA ARG A 93 -17.88 36.33 15.32
C ARG A 93 -17.41 36.13 13.90
N SER A 94 -17.21 34.87 13.47
CA SER A 94 -16.60 34.54 12.18
C SER A 94 -17.60 34.53 11.02
N VAL A 95 -18.89 34.37 11.28
CA VAL A 95 -19.92 34.26 10.23
C VAL A 95 -20.40 35.64 9.77
N GLY A 96 -20.40 35.84 8.46
CA GLY A 96 -20.95 37.04 7.79
C GLY A 96 -19.97 37.81 6.90
N THR A 97 -18.68 37.50 6.94
CA THR A 97 -17.63 38.18 6.15
C THR A 97 -17.00 37.28 5.09
N GLY A 98 -17.75 36.63 4.27
CA GLY A 98 -17.14 35.76 3.26
C GLY A 98 -18.02 34.58 2.85
N TRP A 99 -19.26 34.87 2.50
CA TRP A 99 -20.14 33.85 1.96
C TRP A 99 -19.63 33.36 0.60
N PRO A 100 -19.68 32.04 0.33
CA PRO A 100 -19.33 31.53 -0.96
C PRO A 100 -20.34 31.95 -2.03
N ASP A 101 -19.88 32.01 -3.29
CA ASP A 101 -20.76 32.22 -4.45
C ASP A 101 -21.50 30.93 -4.85
N LEU A 102 -20.94 29.78 -4.48
CA LEU A 102 -21.55 28.47 -4.64
C LEU A 102 -21.17 27.62 -3.43
N PHE A 103 -22.15 26.90 -2.86
CA PHE A 103 -21.91 25.83 -1.89
C PHE A 103 -22.87 24.67 -2.16
N GLU A 104 -22.33 23.50 -2.41
CA GLU A 104 -23.07 22.28 -2.63
C GLU A 104 -22.58 21.17 -1.68
N GLY A 105 -23.51 20.52 -1.01
CA GLY A 105 -23.24 19.29 -0.26
C GLY A 105 -23.56 18.08 -1.15
N LEU A 106 -22.59 17.20 -1.30
CA LEU A 106 -22.64 16.01 -2.16
C LEU A 106 -22.51 14.75 -1.31
N ASP A 107 -23.20 13.66 -1.69
CA ASP A 107 -23.04 12.33 -1.12
C ASP A 107 -23.20 12.24 0.40
N LEU A 108 -24.19 12.96 0.96
CA LEU A 108 -24.47 12.91 2.40
C LEU A 108 -24.75 11.50 2.88
N ARG A 109 -23.95 11.03 3.82
CA ARG A 109 -24.13 9.76 4.53
C ARG A 109 -24.38 10.04 6.00
N LEU A 110 -25.46 9.48 6.54
CA LEU A 110 -25.86 9.62 7.94
C LEU A 110 -25.76 8.26 8.62
N THR A 111 -25.19 8.25 9.82
CA THR A 111 -25.03 7.04 10.66
C THR A 111 -25.54 7.37 12.06
N PRO A 112 -26.57 6.68 12.57
CA PRO A 112 -27.03 6.84 13.94
C PRO A 112 -25.97 6.31 14.91
N ILE A 113 -25.58 7.10 15.89
CA ILE A 113 -24.62 6.69 16.95
C ILE A 113 -25.39 6.15 18.15
N GLN A 114 -26.39 6.91 18.61
CA GLN A 114 -27.33 6.56 19.67
C GLN A 114 -28.59 7.42 19.51
N PRO A 115 -29.70 7.15 20.24
CA PRO A 115 -30.86 8.01 20.20
C PRO A 115 -30.51 9.46 20.43
N GLY A 116 -30.96 10.34 19.54
CA GLY A 116 -30.68 11.78 19.57
C GLY A 116 -29.27 12.19 19.12
N VAL A 117 -28.41 11.27 18.62
CA VAL A 117 -27.08 11.59 18.11
C VAL A 117 -26.85 10.91 16.76
N VAL A 118 -26.64 11.71 15.71
CA VAL A 118 -26.36 11.24 14.35
C VAL A 118 -25.02 11.79 13.88
N TYR A 119 -24.15 10.94 13.36
CA TYR A 119 -22.95 11.33 12.64
C TYR A 119 -23.26 11.44 11.15
N GLY A 120 -22.75 12.50 10.51
CA GLY A 120 -22.86 12.71 9.07
C GLY A 120 -21.53 13.04 8.45
N THR A 121 -21.30 12.51 7.26
CA THR A 121 -20.17 12.90 6.41
C THR A 121 -20.66 13.17 4.99
N TYR A 122 -20.07 14.15 4.33
CA TYR A 122 -20.41 14.54 2.97
C TYR A 122 -19.22 15.19 2.27
N ARG A 123 -19.20 15.13 0.95
CA ARG A 123 -18.32 15.98 0.14
C ARG A 123 -18.98 17.33 -0.09
N TYR A 124 -18.19 18.40 -0.18
CA TYR A 124 -18.70 19.71 -0.55
C TYR A 124 -17.93 20.28 -1.74
N ARG A 125 -18.64 21.09 -2.52
CA ARG A 125 -18.06 21.96 -3.54
C ARG A 125 -18.36 23.40 -3.14
N VAL A 126 -17.31 24.23 -3.07
CA VAL A 126 -17.41 25.63 -2.69
C VAL A 126 -16.67 26.50 -3.69
N ARG A 127 -17.22 27.64 -4.03
CA ARG A 127 -16.58 28.61 -4.93
C ARG A 127 -16.61 30.01 -4.31
N TYR A 128 -15.46 30.68 -4.41
CA TYR A 128 -15.26 32.09 -4.06
C TYR A 128 -14.63 32.78 -5.26
N GLY A 129 -15.38 33.65 -5.95
CA GLY A 129 -14.92 34.28 -7.19
C GLY A 129 -14.55 33.26 -8.26
N ALA A 130 -13.30 33.30 -8.72
CA ALA A 130 -12.77 32.37 -9.71
C ALA A 130 -12.22 31.05 -9.11
N THR A 131 -12.13 30.94 -7.77
CA THR A 131 -11.53 29.79 -7.10
C THR A 131 -12.61 28.80 -6.67
N GLU A 132 -12.58 27.59 -7.21
CA GLU A 132 -13.44 26.48 -6.81
C GLU A 132 -12.62 25.46 -6.01
N GLN A 133 -13.22 24.93 -4.94
CA GLN A 133 -12.60 23.96 -4.05
C GLN A 133 -13.57 22.82 -3.78
N LEU A 134 -13.03 21.63 -3.70
CA LEU A 134 -13.71 20.44 -3.20
C LEU A 134 -13.19 20.10 -1.82
N GLY A 135 -14.04 19.53 -0.98
CA GLY A 135 -13.63 19.11 0.35
C GLY A 135 -14.53 18.04 0.94
N ILE A 136 -14.13 17.57 2.12
CA ILE A 136 -14.89 16.64 2.96
C ILE A 136 -15.25 17.37 4.25
N SER A 137 -16.48 17.20 4.68
CA SER A 137 -16.96 17.72 5.94
C SER A 137 -17.65 16.61 6.73
N GLU A 138 -17.41 16.62 8.04
CA GLU A 138 -18.05 15.73 8.99
C GLU A 138 -18.89 16.57 9.95
N ARG A 139 -19.98 16.00 10.43
CA ARG A 139 -20.89 16.65 11.38
C ARG A 139 -21.38 15.68 12.43
N VAL A 140 -21.58 16.19 13.63
CA VAL A 140 -22.37 15.52 14.66
C VAL A 140 -23.64 16.34 14.84
N PHE A 141 -24.78 15.72 14.60
CA PHE A 141 -26.12 16.25 14.83
C PHE A 141 -26.60 15.77 16.19
N LEU A 142 -27.07 16.66 17.01
CA LEU A 142 -27.48 16.41 18.39
C LEU A 142 -28.93 16.90 18.60
N ALA A 143 -29.78 16.05 19.14
CA ALA A 143 -31.09 16.44 19.64
C ALA A 143 -30.94 17.22 20.97
N THR A 144 -31.47 18.42 21.02
CA THR A 144 -31.53 19.26 22.23
C THR A 144 -32.98 19.54 22.59
N PRO A 145 -33.28 20.08 23.78
CA PRO A 145 -34.65 20.51 24.12
C PRO A 145 -35.25 21.52 23.14
N GLU A 146 -34.40 22.35 22.51
CA GLU A 146 -34.82 23.37 21.53
C GLU A 146 -34.83 22.83 20.08
N GLY A 147 -34.62 21.53 19.89
CA GLY A 147 -34.56 20.89 18.58
C GLY A 147 -33.15 20.39 18.19
N TRP A 148 -33.01 19.91 16.98
CA TRP A 148 -31.75 19.40 16.49
C TRP A 148 -30.74 20.50 16.19
N ARG A 149 -29.46 20.29 16.56
CA ARG A 149 -28.33 21.21 16.33
C ARG A 149 -27.10 20.48 15.80
N ILE A 150 -26.26 21.22 15.10
CA ILE A 150 -24.91 20.77 14.71
C ILE A 150 -23.97 21.06 15.88
N ALA A 151 -23.45 20.02 16.52
CA ALA A 151 -22.53 20.13 17.65
C ALA A 151 -21.06 20.07 17.22
N VAL A 152 -20.75 19.36 16.15
CA VAL A 152 -19.40 19.29 15.57
C VAL A 152 -19.53 19.53 14.07
N THR A 153 -18.64 20.35 13.51
CA THR A 153 -18.47 20.46 12.07
C THR A 153 -16.99 20.56 11.71
N THR A 154 -16.60 19.82 10.69
CA THR A 154 -15.26 19.90 10.11
C THR A 154 -15.36 20.37 8.66
N ALA A 155 -14.31 20.98 8.14
CA ALA A 155 -14.19 21.30 6.73
C ALA A 155 -12.72 21.16 6.33
N PHE A 156 -12.39 20.02 5.74
CA PHE A 156 -11.07 19.79 5.17
C PHE A 156 -11.16 19.96 3.66
N GLN A 157 -10.33 20.86 3.14
CA GLN A 157 -10.14 20.92 1.70
C GLN A 157 -9.69 19.53 1.24
N ALA A 158 -10.43 18.94 0.32
CA ALA A 158 -9.87 17.82 -0.42
C ALA A 158 -8.62 18.39 -1.09
N MET A 159 -7.44 17.85 -0.77
CA MET A 159 -6.27 18.12 -1.59
C MET A 159 -6.72 17.98 -3.05
N PRO A 160 -6.22 18.79 -3.99
CA PRO A 160 -6.59 18.69 -5.38
C PRO A 160 -6.14 17.33 -5.97
N GLY A 161 -6.80 16.31 -5.52
CA GLY A 161 -7.04 15.03 -6.12
C GLY A 161 -8.49 15.07 -6.52
N THR A 162 -8.79 15.75 -7.60
CA THR A 162 -10.06 15.60 -8.30
C THR A 162 -10.32 14.12 -8.38
N SER A 163 -11.46 13.63 -7.85
CA SER A 163 -11.93 12.29 -8.26
C SER A 163 -11.75 12.26 -9.76
N PRO A 164 -10.97 11.34 -10.31
CA PRO A 164 -10.67 11.35 -11.72
C PRO A 164 -11.99 11.35 -12.48
N ALA A 165 -12.07 12.13 -13.56
CA ALA A 165 -13.26 12.19 -14.38
C ALA A 165 -13.68 10.75 -14.73
N PRO A 166 -14.97 10.43 -14.67
CA PRO A 166 -15.45 9.11 -15.05
C PRO A 166 -14.92 8.73 -16.43
N ARG A 167 -14.47 7.50 -16.60
CA ARG A 167 -13.91 7.00 -17.86
C ARG A 167 -14.42 5.61 -18.17
N VAL A 168 -14.55 5.31 -19.44
CA VAL A 168 -14.92 3.95 -19.90
C VAL A 168 -13.81 3.40 -20.80
N ILE A 169 -13.32 2.21 -20.49
CA ILE A 169 -12.39 1.46 -21.34
C ILE A 169 -13.23 0.48 -22.16
N VAL A 170 -13.08 0.48 -23.49
CA VAL A 170 -13.92 -0.31 -24.38
C VAL A 170 -13.12 -1.16 -25.36
N GLY A 171 -13.63 -2.36 -25.66
CA GLY A 171 -13.15 -3.20 -26.76
C GLY A 171 -11.94 -4.07 -26.43
N ALA A 172 -11.40 -3.98 -25.23
CA ALA A 172 -10.27 -4.81 -24.79
C ALA A 172 -10.67 -6.27 -24.50
N THR A 173 -9.69 -7.14 -24.44
CA THR A 173 -9.83 -8.44 -23.75
C THR A 173 -9.53 -8.24 -22.26
N LEU A 174 -10.50 -8.53 -21.40
CA LEU A 174 -10.35 -8.39 -19.94
C LEU A 174 -9.83 -9.69 -19.34
N ILE A 175 -8.73 -9.59 -18.57
CA ILE A 175 -8.23 -10.59 -17.63
C ILE A 175 -8.51 -10.05 -16.24
N ASP A 176 -9.52 -10.57 -15.56
CA ASP A 176 -10.03 -9.97 -14.32
C ASP A 176 -9.18 -10.23 -13.07
N GLY A 177 -8.08 -11.00 -13.19
CA GLY A 177 -7.20 -11.38 -12.07
C GLY A 177 -7.70 -12.56 -11.24
N THR A 178 -8.90 -13.09 -11.51
CA THR A 178 -9.42 -14.25 -10.74
C THR A 178 -8.82 -15.59 -11.16
N GLY A 179 -8.17 -15.64 -12.33
CA GLY A 179 -7.68 -16.85 -12.95
C GLY A 179 -8.69 -17.51 -13.90
N GLY A 180 -9.82 -16.85 -14.12
CA GLY A 180 -10.84 -17.28 -15.09
C GLY A 180 -10.43 -17.03 -16.55
N ALA A 181 -11.29 -17.49 -17.49
CA ALA A 181 -11.06 -17.26 -18.92
C ALA A 181 -11.17 -15.78 -19.29
N PRO A 182 -10.28 -15.23 -20.14
CA PRO A 182 -10.34 -13.86 -20.61
C PRO A 182 -11.67 -13.52 -21.30
N VAL A 183 -12.22 -12.33 -21.02
CA VAL A 183 -13.48 -11.83 -21.56
C VAL A 183 -13.19 -10.90 -22.75
N ARG A 184 -13.60 -11.30 -23.96
CA ARG A 184 -13.41 -10.49 -25.19
C ARG A 184 -14.44 -9.35 -25.27
N ASP A 185 -14.08 -8.28 -25.97
CA ASP A 185 -14.91 -7.07 -26.17
C ASP A 185 -15.50 -6.58 -24.86
N ALA A 186 -14.65 -6.40 -23.88
CA ALA A 186 -15.05 -5.97 -22.54
C ALA A 186 -15.27 -4.45 -22.48
N VAL A 187 -16.10 -4.07 -21.51
CA VAL A 187 -16.30 -2.69 -21.07
C VAL A 187 -15.92 -2.63 -19.60
N VAL A 188 -15.09 -1.65 -19.23
CA VAL A 188 -14.75 -1.34 -17.83
C VAL A 188 -15.13 0.12 -17.58
N VAL A 189 -16.04 0.34 -16.64
CA VAL A 189 -16.52 1.67 -16.25
C VAL A 189 -15.83 2.09 -14.97
N LEU A 190 -15.15 3.23 -15.02
CA LEU A 190 -14.43 3.83 -13.89
C LEU A 190 -15.17 5.07 -13.40
N ARG A 191 -15.40 5.15 -12.10
CA ARG A 191 -16.02 6.32 -11.46
C ARG A 191 -15.46 6.51 -10.06
N ASP A 192 -15.14 7.76 -9.72
CA ASP A 192 -14.64 8.14 -8.38
C ASP A 192 -13.46 7.30 -7.89
N GLY A 193 -12.52 6.98 -8.79
CA GLY A 193 -11.36 6.16 -8.48
C GLY A 193 -11.64 4.66 -8.31
N LYS A 194 -12.88 4.22 -8.55
CA LYS A 194 -13.31 2.82 -8.40
C LYS A 194 -13.81 2.22 -9.70
N ILE A 195 -13.81 0.90 -9.75
CA ILE A 195 -14.46 0.13 -10.82
C ILE A 195 -15.96 0.10 -10.50
N GLU A 196 -16.77 0.79 -11.32
CA GLU A 196 -18.22 0.79 -11.21
C GLU A 196 -18.83 -0.50 -11.80
N ALA A 197 -18.30 -0.92 -12.95
CA ALA A 197 -18.71 -2.14 -13.63
C ALA A 197 -17.59 -2.65 -14.55
N ALA A 198 -17.49 -3.97 -14.72
CA ALA A 198 -16.60 -4.62 -15.67
C ALA A 198 -17.24 -5.89 -16.22
N GLY A 199 -17.04 -6.18 -17.51
CA GLY A 199 -17.56 -7.39 -18.14
C GLY A 199 -17.74 -7.27 -19.65
N PRO A 200 -18.35 -8.28 -20.28
CA PRO A 200 -18.59 -8.23 -21.72
C PRO A 200 -19.58 -7.11 -22.08
N ARG A 201 -19.40 -6.47 -23.24
CA ARG A 201 -20.25 -5.38 -23.74
C ARG A 201 -21.74 -5.73 -23.75
N SER A 202 -22.08 -7.01 -23.92
CA SER A 202 -23.47 -7.47 -23.87
C SER A 202 -24.12 -7.37 -22.49
N ARG A 203 -23.33 -7.22 -21.42
CA ARG A 203 -23.82 -7.11 -20.04
C ARG A 203 -23.50 -5.78 -19.37
N VAL A 204 -22.47 -5.08 -19.86
CA VAL A 204 -22.05 -3.77 -19.33
C VAL A 204 -22.25 -2.72 -20.42
N PRO A 205 -23.35 -1.93 -20.37
CA PRO A 205 -23.59 -0.87 -21.33
C PRO A 205 -22.55 0.23 -21.17
N VAL A 206 -22.18 0.86 -22.31
CA VAL A 206 -21.33 2.06 -22.30
C VAL A 206 -22.19 3.25 -21.90
N PRO A 207 -21.94 3.93 -20.77
CA PRO A 207 -22.73 5.08 -20.36
C PRO A 207 -22.56 6.23 -21.35
N ALA A 208 -23.66 6.91 -21.71
CA ALA A 208 -23.62 8.07 -22.60
C ALA A 208 -22.92 9.27 -21.93
N GLY A 209 -22.19 10.06 -22.73
CA GLY A 209 -21.58 11.31 -22.27
C GLY A 209 -20.33 11.14 -21.38
N ILE A 210 -19.83 9.91 -21.20
CA ILE A 210 -18.56 9.64 -20.51
C ILE A 210 -17.46 9.44 -21.54
N ASP A 211 -16.30 10.03 -21.25
CA ASP A 211 -15.11 9.88 -22.10
C ASP A 211 -14.67 8.41 -22.20
N THR A 212 -14.37 7.95 -23.39
CA THR A 212 -14.05 6.56 -23.69
C THR A 212 -12.62 6.39 -24.16
N LEU A 213 -11.92 5.39 -23.61
CA LEU A 213 -10.64 4.90 -24.09
C LEU A 213 -10.89 3.68 -24.99
N ASP A 214 -10.59 3.80 -26.27
CA ASP A 214 -10.60 2.66 -27.20
C ASP A 214 -9.38 1.78 -26.97
N ALA A 215 -9.60 0.59 -26.45
CA ALA A 215 -8.58 -0.39 -26.15
C ALA A 215 -8.70 -1.67 -27.01
N ARG A 216 -9.30 -1.56 -28.22
CA ARG A 216 -9.38 -2.68 -29.16
C ARG A 216 -7.99 -3.21 -29.52
N GLY A 217 -7.84 -4.53 -29.50
CA GLY A 217 -6.55 -5.20 -29.73
C GLY A 217 -5.60 -5.14 -28.54
N CYS A 218 -6.07 -4.65 -27.37
CA CYS A 218 -5.33 -4.63 -26.12
C CYS A 218 -5.96 -5.57 -25.10
N TRP A 219 -5.23 -5.83 -24.02
CA TRP A 219 -5.65 -6.59 -22.84
C TRP A 219 -5.68 -5.65 -21.64
N VAL A 220 -6.78 -5.70 -20.88
CA VAL A 220 -6.94 -4.98 -19.61
C VAL A 220 -6.84 -6.00 -18.48
N LEU A 221 -6.05 -5.70 -17.46
CA LEU A 221 -5.88 -6.54 -16.28
C LEU A 221 -5.66 -5.66 -15.04
N PRO A 222 -5.75 -6.23 -13.80
CA PRO A 222 -5.41 -5.47 -12.59
C PRO A 222 -3.99 -4.95 -12.67
N GLY A 223 -3.70 -3.82 -12.03
CA GLY A 223 -2.34 -3.35 -11.84
C GLY A 223 -1.47 -4.42 -11.16
N LEU A 224 -0.22 -4.51 -11.57
CA LEU A 224 0.74 -5.45 -10.97
C LEU A 224 1.04 -5.04 -9.53
N ILE A 225 1.36 -6.01 -8.69
CA ILE A 225 1.69 -5.84 -7.29
C ILE A 225 3.01 -6.54 -7.01
N ASP A 226 3.96 -5.81 -6.42
CA ASP A 226 5.25 -6.33 -5.97
C ASP A 226 5.25 -6.42 -4.44
N THR A 227 5.23 -7.65 -3.89
CA THR A 227 5.11 -7.88 -2.45
C THR A 227 6.43 -7.88 -1.70
N HIS A 228 7.55 -7.59 -2.38
CA HIS A 228 8.86 -7.58 -1.75
C HIS A 228 9.77 -6.50 -2.37
N VAL A 229 9.80 -5.33 -1.76
CA VAL A 229 10.64 -4.20 -2.17
C VAL A 229 11.30 -3.53 -0.97
N HIS A 230 12.28 -2.65 -1.21
CA HIS A 230 13.02 -1.88 -0.20
C HIS A 230 13.25 -0.45 -0.67
N PHE A 231 12.47 0.51 -0.19
CA PHE A 231 12.64 1.93 -0.54
C PHE A 231 13.91 2.55 0.06
N SER A 232 14.48 1.96 1.10
CA SER A 232 15.77 2.35 1.67
C SER A 232 16.98 1.73 0.94
N GLN A 233 16.80 1.32 -0.32
CA GLN A 233 17.85 0.79 -1.18
C GLN A 233 17.66 1.31 -2.60
N THR A 234 18.74 1.43 -3.37
CA THR A 234 18.73 2.14 -4.66
C THR A 234 18.55 1.24 -5.89
N GLY A 235 18.71 -0.09 -5.76
CA GLY A 235 18.90 -0.99 -6.90
C GLY A 235 20.33 -0.96 -7.46
N GLY A 236 21.16 -0.04 -6.96
CA GLY A 236 22.60 0.03 -7.20
C GLY A 236 23.42 -0.47 -6.00
N ALA A 237 24.73 -0.34 -6.10
CA ALA A 237 25.65 -0.74 -5.04
C ALA A 237 25.73 0.26 -3.87
N ASP A 238 25.41 1.52 -4.10
CA ASP A 238 25.50 2.60 -3.13
C ASP A 238 24.49 2.47 -1.98
N GLY A 239 23.36 1.78 -2.20
CA GLY A 239 22.39 1.41 -1.17
C GLY A 239 22.71 0.11 -0.42
N ARG A 240 23.75 -0.63 -0.83
CA ARG A 240 24.11 -1.94 -0.29
C ARG A 240 25.62 -2.05 -0.02
N PRO A 241 26.15 -1.27 0.96
CA PRO A 241 27.57 -1.29 1.31
C PRO A 241 28.05 -2.65 1.85
N ASP A 242 27.14 -3.54 2.22
CA ASP A 242 27.44 -4.93 2.58
C ASP A 242 27.70 -5.83 1.36
N ALA A 243 27.11 -5.52 0.21
CA ALA A 243 27.36 -6.20 -1.06
C ALA A 243 28.61 -5.63 -1.78
N LEU A 244 28.74 -4.31 -1.79
CA LEU A 244 29.87 -3.60 -2.37
C LEU A 244 30.08 -2.26 -1.64
N ASP A 245 31.15 -2.15 -0.86
CA ASP A 245 31.41 -0.96 -0.03
C ASP A 245 31.93 0.21 -0.89
N LEU A 246 31.03 1.12 -1.22
CA LEU A 246 31.31 2.35 -1.96
C LEU A 246 31.32 3.60 -1.05
N ARG A 247 31.25 3.47 0.27
CA ARG A 247 31.08 4.59 1.21
C ARG A 247 32.15 5.67 1.10
N SER A 248 33.36 5.34 0.68
CA SER A 248 34.46 6.30 0.48
C SER A 248 34.26 7.24 -0.73
N VAL A 249 33.38 6.88 -1.68
CA VAL A 249 33.06 7.65 -2.90
C VAL A 249 31.58 7.97 -3.04
N ARG A 250 30.73 7.25 -2.31
CA ARG A 250 29.28 7.41 -2.19
C ARG A 250 28.90 7.27 -0.72
N PRO A 251 28.94 8.35 0.08
CA PRO A 251 28.58 8.28 1.49
C PRO A 251 27.17 7.73 1.68
N TYR A 252 27.05 6.73 2.57
CA TYR A 252 25.78 6.02 2.78
C TYR A 252 24.68 6.94 3.34
N GLU A 253 25.06 7.85 4.23
CA GLU A 253 24.15 8.83 4.81
C GLU A 253 23.54 9.78 3.75
N GLU A 254 24.33 10.16 2.75
CA GLU A 254 23.85 10.99 1.63
C GLU A 254 22.92 10.19 0.72
N THR A 255 23.21 8.91 0.51
CA THR A 255 22.34 8.01 -0.25
C THR A 255 20.98 7.88 0.43
N GLU A 256 20.95 7.60 1.73
CA GLU A 256 19.72 7.48 2.51
C GLU A 256 18.95 8.80 2.60
N ALA A 257 19.64 9.94 2.73
CA ALA A 257 19.00 11.26 2.69
C ALA A 257 18.25 11.48 1.36
N ARG A 258 18.90 11.19 0.22
CA ARG A 258 18.26 11.30 -1.10
C ARG A 258 17.08 10.36 -1.29
N LEU A 259 17.15 9.12 -0.76
CA LEU A 259 16.04 8.17 -0.83
C LEU A 259 14.83 8.68 -0.06
N ARG A 260 15.06 9.25 1.11
CA ARG A 260 14.02 9.85 1.97
C ARG A 260 13.41 11.11 1.37
N GLU A 261 14.23 11.98 0.75
CA GLU A 261 13.79 13.25 0.18
C GLU A 261 13.07 13.06 -1.16
N HIS A 262 13.41 12.03 -1.94
CA HIS A 262 12.95 11.82 -3.31
C HIS A 262 12.39 10.42 -3.59
N PRO A 263 11.41 9.91 -2.80
CA PRO A 263 10.80 8.61 -3.03
C PRO A 263 9.97 8.57 -4.33
N GLU A 264 9.53 9.73 -4.84
CA GLU A 264 8.75 9.86 -6.07
C GLU A 264 9.46 9.29 -7.31
N ARG A 265 10.78 9.18 -7.29
CA ARG A 265 11.57 8.52 -8.34
C ARG A 265 11.12 7.08 -8.54
N PHE A 266 10.99 6.35 -7.44
CA PHE A 266 10.56 4.95 -7.47
C PHE A 266 9.06 4.84 -7.67
N PHE A 267 8.26 5.75 -7.15
CA PHE A 267 6.82 5.77 -7.42
C PHE A 267 6.52 5.82 -8.92
N ARG A 268 7.17 6.74 -9.63
CA ARG A 268 7.04 6.89 -11.08
C ARG A 268 7.59 5.67 -11.83
N ALA A 269 8.69 5.08 -11.38
CA ALA A 269 9.24 3.86 -11.95
C ALA A 269 8.27 2.68 -11.85
N TYR A 270 7.60 2.51 -10.71
CA TYR A 270 6.57 1.48 -10.54
C TYR A 270 5.39 1.68 -11.49
N LEU A 271 4.81 2.87 -11.53
CA LEU A 271 3.67 3.14 -12.42
C LEU A 271 4.06 3.00 -13.90
N ALA A 272 5.27 3.42 -14.30
CA ALA A 272 5.80 3.26 -15.65
C ALA A 272 6.07 1.78 -16.01
N SER A 273 6.14 0.91 -15.00
CA SER A 273 6.22 -0.55 -15.16
C SER A 273 4.87 -1.26 -14.99
N GLY A 274 3.78 -0.53 -14.83
CA GLY A 274 2.43 -1.09 -14.62
C GLY A 274 2.20 -1.64 -13.19
N VAL A 275 3.08 -1.32 -12.25
CA VAL A 275 2.95 -1.72 -10.84
C VAL A 275 2.18 -0.64 -10.08
N THR A 276 1.02 -0.99 -9.54
CA THR A 276 0.12 -0.05 -8.85
C THR A 276 0.09 -0.25 -7.34
N ALA A 277 0.70 -1.31 -6.82
CA ALA A 277 0.86 -1.54 -5.39
C ALA A 277 2.20 -2.24 -5.08
N VAL A 278 2.81 -1.90 -3.93
CA VAL A 278 4.06 -2.49 -3.47
C VAL A 278 4.05 -2.74 -1.97
N PHE A 279 4.83 -3.73 -1.51
CA PHE A 279 5.09 -3.96 -0.11
C PHE A 279 6.58 -3.77 0.19
N ASP A 280 6.92 -2.66 0.84
CA ASP A 280 8.25 -2.46 1.43
C ASP A 280 8.36 -3.33 2.68
N VAL A 281 9.12 -4.40 2.58
CA VAL A 281 9.25 -5.38 3.64
C VAL A 281 10.48 -5.15 4.54
N GLY A 282 11.04 -3.96 4.49
CA GLY A 282 12.06 -3.59 5.46
C GLY A 282 12.92 -2.40 5.05
N GLY A 283 13.10 -1.48 5.96
CA GLY A 283 13.89 -0.28 5.79
C GLY A 283 13.93 0.57 7.06
N TYR A 284 14.22 1.85 6.91
CA TYR A 284 14.24 2.79 8.01
C TYR A 284 12.82 3.22 8.44
N PRO A 285 12.65 3.78 9.65
CA PRO A 285 11.35 4.27 10.13
C PRO A 285 10.68 5.31 9.23
N TRP A 286 11.45 6.08 8.44
CA TRP A 286 10.93 7.11 7.53
C TRP A 286 10.07 6.54 6.40
N THR A 287 10.17 5.25 6.09
CA THR A 287 9.31 4.61 5.09
C THR A 287 7.84 4.58 5.53
N VAL A 288 7.55 4.64 6.83
CA VAL A 288 6.18 4.61 7.36
C VAL A 288 5.39 5.88 7.01
N PRO A 289 5.86 7.11 7.30
CA PRO A 289 5.17 8.31 6.82
C PRO A 289 5.15 8.40 5.29
N MET A 290 6.22 8.03 4.58
CA MET A 290 6.25 7.96 3.12
C MET A 290 5.09 7.12 2.56
N ALA A 291 4.82 5.94 3.13
CA ALA A 291 3.73 5.08 2.70
C ALA A 291 2.35 5.73 2.91
N ARG A 292 2.14 6.48 4.00
CA ARG A 292 0.90 7.22 4.23
C ARG A 292 0.69 8.32 3.18
N ASP A 293 1.74 9.04 2.84
CA ASP A 293 1.69 10.10 1.83
C ASP A 293 1.42 9.52 0.43
N ALA A 294 2.00 8.35 0.11
CA ALA A 294 1.78 7.64 -1.15
C ALA A 294 0.30 7.24 -1.35
N GLU A 295 -0.44 6.89 -0.29
CA GLU A 295 -1.85 6.46 -0.41
C GLU A 295 -2.76 7.54 -0.99
N THR A 296 -2.46 8.81 -0.76
CA THR A 296 -3.24 9.94 -1.29
C THR A 296 -2.67 10.51 -2.59
N ASN A 297 -1.51 10.02 -3.03
CA ASN A 297 -0.82 10.49 -4.23
C ASN A 297 -1.10 9.57 -5.43
N LEU A 298 -1.85 10.06 -6.42
CA LEU A 298 -2.15 9.31 -7.64
C LEU A 298 -0.93 9.17 -8.60
N GLU A 299 0.20 9.80 -8.29
CA GLU A 299 1.49 9.56 -8.97
C GLU A 299 2.35 8.51 -8.24
N ALA A 300 1.83 7.90 -7.18
CA ALA A 300 2.46 6.82 -6.44
C ALA A 300 1.64 5.52 -6.55
N PRO A 301 2.28 4.34 -6.47
CA PRO A 301 1.56 3.10 -6.20
C PRO A 301 0.97 3.14 -4.78
N HIS A 302 0.06 2.22 -4.46
CA HIS A 302 -0.23 1.91 -3.07
C HIS A 302 1.04 1.36 -2.40
N VAL A 303 1.36 1.83 -1.20
CA VAL A 303 2.55 1.39 -0.47
C VAL A 303 2.16 0.85 0.90
N SER A 304 2.45 -0.42 1.15
CA SER A 304 2.45 -0.98 2.51
C SER A 304 3.89 -1.12 2.99
N VAL A 305 4.14 -0.96 4.29
CA VAL A 305 5.51 -1.02 4.84
C VAL A 305 5.60 -1.85 6.10
N ALA A 306 6.71 -2.58 6.26
CA ALA A 306 7.08 -3.27 7.49
C ALA A 306 7.98 -2.39 8.40
N GLY A 307 8.58 -1.32 7.88
CA GLY A 307 9.54 -0.49 8.62
C GLY A 307 10.80 -1.26 9.00
N PRO A 308 11.43 -0.97 10.15
CA PRO A 308 12.63 -1.66 10.60
C PRO A 308 12.45 -3.17 10.71
N MET A 309 13.44 -3.92 10.24
CA MET A 309 13.43 -5.39 10.27
C MET A 309 13.91 -5.91 11.61
N LEU A 310 13.22 -6.92 12.15
CA LEU A 310 13.77 -7.74 13.22
C LEU A 310 14.86 -8.65 12.63
N SER A 311 16.07 -8.68 13.18
CA SER A 311 17.18 -9.43 12.63
C SER A 311 17.71 -10.45 13.63
N THR A 312 17.99 -11.67 13.20
CA THR A 312 18.61 -12.71 14.03
C THR A 312 20.11 -12.56 14.14
N ILE A 313 20.70 -11.60 13.44
CA ILE A 313 22.10 -11.22 13.58
C ILE A 313 22.20 -9.74 13.92
N ASP A 314 23.20 -9.38 14.73
CA ASP A 314 23.55 -7.99 14.92
C ASP A 314 24.22 -7.46 13.67
N TYR A 315 23.50 -6.60 12.94
CA TYR A 315 23.92 -6.09 11.65
C TYR A 315 24.16 -4.58 11.75
N GLY A 316 25.42 -4.18 11.56
CA GLY A 316 25.87 -2.83 11.85
C GLY A 316 25.64 -1.79 10.73
N LEU A 317 24.76 -2.07 9.77
CA LEU A 317 24.45 -1.11 8.71
C LEU A 317 23.23 -0.26 9.11
N ASP A 318 23.50 0.76 9.88
CA ASP A 318 22.50 1.72 10.37
C ASP A 318 22.97 3.16 10.17
N LEU A 319 22.04 4.11 10.13
CA LEU A 319 22.35 5.52 10.27
C LEU A 319 22.66 5.87 11.73
N PRO A 320 23.38 6.96 12.02
CA PRO A 320 23.75 7.33 13.40
C PRO A 320 22.53 7.50 14.33
N ALA A 321 21.41 7.98 13.81
CA ALA A 321 20.20 8.29 14.58
C ALA A 321 19.03 7.33 14.35
N GLU A 322 19.08 6.49 13.32
CA GLU A 322 17.97 5.63 12.92
C GLU A 322 18.45 4.20 12.63
N ARG A 323 17.65 3.21 13.02
CA ARG A 323 17.96 1.80 12.76
C ARG A 323 17.00 1.22 11.76
N GLN A 324 17.54 0.48 10.79
CA GLN A 324 16.78 -0.40 9.89
C GLN A 324 16.78 -1.86 10.40
N PHE A 325 17.68 -2.22 11.32
CA PHE A 325 17.74 -3.56 11.91
C PHE A 325 17.60 -3.50 13.43
N ILE A 326 16.72 -4.33 13.98
CA ILE A 326 16.50 -4.52 15.41
C ILE A 326 16.97 -5.92 15.76
N PHE A 327 18.08 -6.03 16.47
CA PHE A 327 18.68 -7.32 16.80
C PHE A 327 17.83 -8.12 17.80
N LEU A 328 17.41 -9.29 17.39
CA LEU A 328 16.68 -10.29 18.19
C LEU A 328 17.64 -11.09 19.07
N ARG A 329 18.31 -10.43 20.00
CA ARG A 329 19.28 -11.09 20.92
C ARG A 329 18.63 -12.13 21.83
N ASP A 330 17.37 -11.92 22.20
CA ASP A 330 16.58 -12.75 23.11
C ASP A 330 15.06 -12.54 22.93
N SER A 331 14.27 -13.27 23.70
CA SER A 331 12.80 -13.16 23.66
C SER A 331 12.26 -11.81 24.11
N ILE A 332 12.96 -11.09 24.99
CA ILE A 332 12.56 -9.75 25.44
C ILE A 332 12.71 -8.77 24.28
N ALA A 333 13.85 -8.79 23.59
CA ALA A 333 14.09 -7.97 22.42
C ALA A 333 13.06 -8.24 21.30
N ALA A 334 12.59 -9.48 21.16
CA ALA A 334 11.54 -9.81 20.20
C ALA A 334 10.19 -9.14 20.56
N VAL A 335 9.79 -9.18 21.83
CA VAL A 335 8.56 -8.52 22.31
C VAL A 335 8.66 -7.00 22.17
N GLU A 336 9.77 -6.41 22.58
CA GLU A 336 10.01 -4.96 22.50
C GLU A 336 10.05 -4.49 21.05
N GLY A 337 10.73 -5.23 20.18
CA GLY A 337 10.81 -4.94 18.74
C GLY A 337 9.43 -4.93 18.06
N VAL A 338 8.59 -5.94 18.32
CA VAL A 338 7.23 -5.97 17.77
C VAL A 338 6.37 -4.82 18.32
N ARG A 339 6.47 -4.51 19.61
CA ARG A 339 5.75 -3.36 20.20
C ARG A 339 6.18 -2.04 19.58
N TYR A 340 7.47 -1.85 19.35
CA TYR A 340 8.00 -0.67 18.67
C TYR A 340 7.43 -0.56 17.24
N LEU A 341 7.49 -1.64 16.45
CA LEU A 341 6.94 -1.66 15.10
C LEU A 341 5.44 -1.35 15.09
N LYS A 342 4.67 -1.93 16.02
CA LYS A 342 3.26 -1.61 16.20
C LYS A 342 3.03 -0.12 16.48
N SER A 343 3.88 0.50 17.31
CA SER A 343 3.77 1.92 17.65
C SER A 343 4.05 2.85 16.45
N LEU A 344 4.86 2.42 15.49
CA LEU A 344 5.07 3.13 14.22
C LEU A 344 3.85 3.05 13.29
N GLY A 345 2.98 2.05 13.47
CA GLY A 345 1.83 1.82 12.60
C GLY A 345 2.16 1.10 11.30
N VAL A 346 3.11 0.17 11.35
CA VAL A 346 3.51 -0.67 10.22
C VAL A 346 2.39 -1.63 9.77
N ALA A 347 2.46 -2.10 8.54
CA ALA A 347 1.50 -3.07 7.97
C ALA A 347 1.85 -4.53 8.29
N ALA A 348 3.09 -4.83 8.66
CA ALA A 348 3.58 -6.18 8.98
C ALA A 348 4.80 -6.14 9.88
N VAL A 349 5.15 -7.29 10.45
CA VAL A 349 6.45 -7.53 11.09
C VAL A 349 7.31 -8.33 10.14
N LYS A 350 8.49 -7.82 9.77
CA LYS A 350 9.49 -8.54 8.98
C LYS A 350 10.60 -9.07 9.86
N VAL A 351 10.93 -10.35 9.70
CA VAL A 351 12.11 -10.98 10.31
C VAL A 351 13.12 -11.31 9.22
N TRP A 352 14.33 -10.80 9.35
CA TRP A 352 15.49 -11.21 8.57
C TRP A 352 16.17 -12.37 9.30
N PHE A 353 15.78 -13.59 8.92
CA PHE A 353 16.18 -14.81 9.60
C PHE A 353 17.45 -15.39 8.97
N ILE A 354 18.59 -14.97 9.48
CA ILE A 354 19.93 -15.43 9.05
C ILE A 354 20.56 -16.23 10.17
N VAL A 355 21.10 -17.38 9.86
CA VAL A 355 21.84 -18.22 10.79
C VAL A 355 23.30 -18.29 10.37
N ARG A 356 24.19 -17.76 11.21
CA ARG A 356 25.64 -17.86 10.98
C ARG A 356 26.17 -19.22 11.48
N SER A 357 27.26 -19.69 10.85
CA SER A 357 27.97 -20.88 11.34
C SER A 357 28.37 -20.71 12.80
N GLY A 358 28.08 -21.71 13.63
CA GLY A 358 28.36 -21.68 15.08
C GLY A 358 27.26 -21.03 15.95
N SER A 359 26.20 -20.47 15.36
CA SER A 359 25.08 -19.95 16.14
C SER A 359 24.22 -21.08 16.72
N ASP A 360 23.63 -20.86 17.92
CA ASP A 360 22.61 -21.75 18.48
C ASP A 360 21.29 -21.57 17.70
N PHE A 361 21.06 -22.46 16.74
CA PHE A 361 19.86 -22.43 15.93
C PHE A 361 18.58 -22.55 16.76
N ALA A 362 18.57 -23.42 17.78
CA ALA A 362 17.38 -23.65 18.59
C ALA A 362 17.00 -22.40 19.41
N ALA A 363 18.00 -21.67 19.91
CA ALA A 363 17.77 -20.38 20.59
C ALA A 363 17.21 -19.34 19.60
N THR A 364 17.81 -19.24 18.40
CA THR A 364 17.35 -18.33 17.35
C THR A 364 15.92 -18.65 16.93
N GLU A 365 15.60 -19.93 16.67
CA GLU A 365 14.23 -20.39 16.32
C GLU A 365 13.21 -20.01 17.42
N ARG A 366 13.55 -20.21 18.69
CA ARG A 366 12.68 -19.79 19.81
C ARG A 366 12.41 -18.30 19.80
N THR A 367 13.42 -17.47 19.53
CA THR A 367 13.27 -16.02 19.48
C THR A 367 12.38 -15.57 18.31
N VAL A 368 12.57 -16.16 17.13
CA VAL A 368 11.70 -15.91 15.96
C VAL A 368 10.27 -16.35 16.25
N ALA A 369 10.07 -17.49 16.93
CA ALA A 369 8.74 -17.94 17.33
C ALA A 369 8.06 -16.98 18.33
N VAL A 370 8.83 -16.31 19.21
CA VAL A 370 8.30 -15.24 20.07
C VAL A 370 7.86 -14.07 19.23
N ALA A 371 8.70 -13.59 18.29
CA ALA A 371 8.35 -12.48 17.38
C ALA A 371 7.05 -12.78 16.60
N GLY A 372 6.89 -14.01 16.11
CA GLY A 372 5.69 -14.43 15.39
C GLY A 372 4.43 -14.38 16.26
N ARG A 373 4.48 -14.92 17.48
CA ARG A 373 3.34 -14.85 18.41
C ARG A 373 2.95 -13.42 18.77
N GLU A 374 3.93 -12.54 19.02
CA GLU A 374 3.70 -11.13 19.34
C GLU A 374 3.14 -10.36 18.14
N ALA A 375 3.63 -10.65 16.92
CA ALA A 375 3.09 -10.07 15.69
C ALA A 375 1.61 -10.41 15.52
N HIS A 376 1.24 -11.69 15.65
CA HIS A 376 -0.15 -12.14 15.54
C HIS A 376 -1.03 -11.60 16.68
N ALA A 377 -0.53 -11.51 17.91
CA ALA A 377 -1.22 -10.86 19.02
C ALA A 377 -1.44 -9.36 18.77
N ALA A 378 -0.56 -8.73 18.00
CA ALA A 378 -0.70 -7.35 17.54
C ALA A 378 -1.60 -7.20 16.29
N HIS A 379 -2.13 -8.30 15.72
CA HIS A 379 -2.87 -8.38 14.45
C HIS A 379 -2.03 -8.00 13.21
N LEU A 380 -0.71 -8.13 13.30
CA LEU A 380 0.21 -7.89 12.19
C LEU A 380 0.60 -9.23 11.54
N PRO A 381 0.64 -9.33 10.20
CA PRO A 381 1.20 -10.49 9.52
C PRO A 381 2.70 -10.59 9.80
N LEU A 382 3.19 -11.83 9.85
CA LEU A 382 4.62 -12.14 9.97
C LEU A 382 5.20 -12.44 8.58
N ILE A 383 6.19 -11.67 8.17
CA ILE A 383 6.98 -11.88 6.95
C ILE A 383 8.35 -12.36 7.36
N VAL A 384 8.82 -13.47 6.79
CA VAL A 384 10.14 -14.03 7.17
C VAL A 384 11.00 -14.29 5.95
N HIS A 385 12.23 -13.74 5.97
CA HIS A 385 13.31 -14.12 5.07
C HIS A 385 13.89 -15.48 5.50
N ALA A 386 13.89 -16.45 4.60
CA ALA A 386 14.55 -17.72 4.86
C ALA A 386 14.90 -18.42 3.52
N THR A 387 16.18 -18.57 3.24
CA THR A 387 16.70 -19.19 2.01
C THR A 387 17.08 -20.66 2.19
N GLY A 388 17.36 -21.10 3.44
CA GLY A 388 17.60 -22.51 3.75
C GLY A 388 16.31 -23.23 4.15
N LEU A 389 16.21 -24.53 3.81
CA LEU A 389 15.03 -25.35 4.17
C LEU A 389 14.80 -25.42 5.68
N ARG A 390 15.87 -25.48 6.46
CA ARG A 390 15.81 -25.53 7.92
C ARG A 390 15.21 -24.25 8.50
N GLU A 391 15.71 -23.09 8.05
CA GLU A 391 15.23 -21.77 8.42
C GLU A 391 13.78 -21.54 7.96
N ALA A 392 13.46 -21.95 6.73
CA ALA A 392 12.11 -21.87 6.18
C ALA A 392 11.10 -22.67 7.02
N LYS A 393 11.44 -23.90 7.43
CA LYS A 393 10.56 -24.67 8.34
C LYS A 393 10.43 -24.02 9.71
N ALA A 394 11.48 -23.44 10.25
CA ALA A 394 11.42 -22.71 11.52
C ALA A 394 10.54 -21.44 11.39
N ALA A 395 10.68 -20.71 10.29
CA ALA A 395 9.78 -19.57 9.96
C ALA A 395 8.31 -19.98 9.90
N LEU A 396 8.03 -21.12 9.24
CA LEU A 396 6.67 -21.66 9.17
C LEU A 396 6.17 -22.14 10.54
N ARG A 397 7.01 -22.71 11.40
CA ARG A 397 6.64 -23.04 12.79
C ARG A 397 6.34 -21.79 13.63
N ALA A 398 7.02 -20.67 13.33
CA ALA A 398 6.74 -19.36 13.94
C ALA A 398 5.45 -18.71 13.42
N GLY A 399 4.80 -19.29 12.39
CA GLY A 399 3.54 -18.81 11.84
C GLY A 399 3.70 -17.81 10.69
N ALA A 400 4.78 -17.88 9.90
CA ALA A 400 4.97 -16.98 8.76
C ALA A 400 3.75 -16.91 7.84
N ASP A 401 3.18 -15.72 7.66
CA ASP A 401 2.09 -15.43 6.71
C ASP A 401 2.63 -15.27 5.29
N LEU A 402 3.83 -14.70 5.15
CA LEU A 402 4.56 -14.56 3.90
C LEU A 402 6.00 -15.04 4.10
N LEU A 403 6.36 -16.11 3.41
CA LEU A 403 7.74 -16.60 3.36
C LEU A 403 8.40 -16.01 2.12
N VAL A 404 9.43 -15.21 2.33
CA VAL A 404 10.15 -14.55 1.23
C VAL A 404 11.49 -15.17 0.99
N HIS A 405 11.82 -15.26 -0.27
CA HIS A 405 12.87 -15.98 -0.98
C HIS A 405 12.57 -17.47 -1.17
N GLY A 406 13.02 -17.97 -2.30
CA GLY A 406 12.99 -19.40 -2.60
C GLY A 406 14.01 -20.16 -1.74
N VAL A 407 13.61 -21.31 -1.21
CA VAL A 407 14.57 -22.25 -0.61
C VAL A 407 15.53 -22.71 -1.69
N ASP A 408 16.82 -22.54 -1.48
CA ASP A 408 17.86 -22.69 -2.50
C ASP A 408 18.99 -23.68 -2.14
N ASP A 409 18.94 -24.27 -0.96
CA ASP A 409 19.91 -25.24 -0.44
C ASP A 409 19.44 -26.69 -0.53
N ALA A 410 18.12 -26.94 -0.51
CA ALA A 410 17.54 -28.27 -0.54
C ALA A 410 16.12 -28.29 -1.15
N PRO A 411 15.65 -29.42 -1.68
CA PRO A 411 14.25 -29.61 -2.04
C PRO A 411 13.32 -29.47 -0.83
N VAL A 412 12.19 -28.76 -1.00
CA VAL A 412 11.14 -28.69 0.03
C VAL A 412 10.53 -30.07 0.27
N ASP A 413 10.29 -30.39 1.54
CA ASP A 413 9.81 -31.70 1.98
C ASP A 413 8.35 -31.67 2.44
N ALA A 414 7.82 -32.83 2.82
CA ALA A 414 6.43 -32.98 3.28
C ALA A 414 6.12 -32.13 4.54
N GLU A 415 7.10 -31.93 5.44
CA GLU A 415 6.93 -31.09 6.63
C GLU A 415 6.77 -29.62 6.23
N PHE A 416 7.62 -29.12 5.32
CA PHE A 416 7.49 -27.77 4.78
C PHE A 416 6.09 -27.53 4.20
N VAL A 417 5.62 -28.44 3.33
CA VAL A 417 4.31 -28.35 2.70
C VAL A 417 3.18 -28.37 3.74
N ALA A 418 3.25 -29.26 4.73
CA ALA A 418 2.23 -29.35 5.78
C ALA A 418 2.17 -28.09 6.62
N LEU A 419 3.32 -27.52 6.99
CA LEU A 419 3.41 -26.27 7.75
C LEU A 419 2.87 -25.08 6.97
N ALA A 420 3.28 -24.91 5.71
CA ALA A 420 2.83 -23.81 4.86
C ALA A 420 1.32 -23.85 4.60
N ARG A 421 0.75 -25.02 4.34
CA ARG A 421 -0.71 -25.21 4.20
C ARG A 421 -1.47 -24.89 5.48
N ARG A 422 -0.99 -25.39 6.62
CA ARG A 422 -1.63 -25.14 7.93
C ARG A 422 -1.72 -23.65 8.24
N ASN A 423 -0.68 -22.90 7.92
CA ASN A 423 -0.59 -21.46 8.19
C ASN A 423 -1.24 -20.61 7.10
N HIS A 424 -1.65 -21.19 5.98
CA HIS A 424 -2.06 -20.46 4.77
C HIS A 424 -1.00 -19.50 4.27
N THR A 425 0.29 -19.88 4.41
CA THR A 425 1.44 -19.05 4.06
C THR A 425 1.48 -18.78 2.56
N PHE A 426 1.73 -17.52 2.19
CA PHE A 426 2.11 -17.16 0.82
C PHE A 426 3.61 -17.40 0.62
N TYR A 427 3.96 -17.92 -0.56
CA TYR A 427 5.34 -18.13 -0.96
C TYR A 427 5.76 -17.08 -1.99
N CYS A 428 6.78 -16.27 -1.67
CA CYS A 428 7.33 -15.25 -2.56
C CYS A 428 8.75 -15.66 -2.97
N PRO A 429 8.96 -16.20 -4.20
CA PRO A 429 10.18 -16.90 -4.55
C PRO A 429 11.40 -16.01 -4.78
N THR A 430 11.26 -14.77 -5.24
CA THR A 430 12.36 -13.85 -5.62
C THR A 430 13.49 -14.56 -6.41
N LEU A 431 13.13 -15.16 -7.54
CA LEU A 431 14.00 -16.05 -8.30
C LEU A 431 15.23 -15.35 -8.88
N THR A 432 15.13 -14.03 -9.13
CA THR A 432 16.11 -13.25 -9.90
C THR A 432 17.11 -12.47 -9.06
N VAL A 433 16.91 -12.34 -7.75
CA VAL A 433 17.74 -11.49 -6.89
C VAL A 433 19.22 -11.92 -6.86
N ARG A 434 19.49 -13.23 -6.77
CA ARG A 434 20.87 -13.74 -6.80
C ARG A 434 21.57 -13.49 -8.13
N ASP A 435 20.82 -13.46 -9.23
CA ASP A 435 21.34 -13.16 -10.55
C ASP A 435 21.77 -11.70 -10.66
N GLY A 436 21.05 -10.79 -10.02
CA GLY A 436 21.42 -9.38 -9.91
C GLY A 436 22.77 -9.20 -9.20
N ASP A 437 22.91 -9.79 -8.01
CA ASP A 437 24.15 -9.76 -7.24
C ASP A 437 25.34 -10.36 -8.01
N ALA A 438 25.15 -11.51 -8.65
CA ALA A 438 26.19 -12.16 -9.42
C ALA A 438 26.61 -11.34 -10.63
N ARG A 439 25.67 -10.78 -11.38
CA ARG A 439 25.94 -9.92 -12.55
C ARG A 439 26.70 -8.64 -12.15
N MET A 440 26.30 -8.00 -11.05
CA MET A 440 27.03 -6.83 -10.54
C MET A 440 28.45 -7.21 -10.14
N SER A 441 28.61 -8.30 -9.41
CA SER A 441 29.92 -8.79 -8.99
C SER A 441 30.83 -9.11 -10.17
N ASP A 442 30.32 -9.79 -11.18
CA ASP A 442 31.07 -10.13 -12.39
C ASP A 442 31.44 -8.89 -13.18
N ALA A 443 30.54 -7.90 -13.29
CA ALA A 443 30.83 -6.64 -13.97
C ALA A 443 31.96 -5.86 -13.27
N VAL A 444 31.93 -5.78 -11.94
CA VAL A 444 32.99 -5.12 -11.14
C VAL A 444 34.33 -5.84 -11.30
N ARG A 445 34.35 -7.18 -11.27
CA ARG A 445 35.58 -7.98 -11.40
C ARG A 445 36.21 -7.92 -12.78
N ASN A 446 35.38 -7.92 -13.82
CA ASN A 446 35.82 -8.01 -15.21
C ASN A 446 35.91 -6.64 -15.91
N GLY A 447 35.46 -5.56 -15.26
CA GLY A 447 35.42 -4.22 -15.85
C GLY A 447 34.43 -4.08 -16.99
N THR A 448 33.31 -4.82 -16.93
CA THR A 448 32.28 -4.81 -17.98
C THR A 448 31.15 -3.84 -17.63
N ALA A 449 30.52 -3.25 -18.66
CA ALA A 449 29.35 -2.38 -18.45
C ALA A 449 28.12 -3.21 -18.01
N LEU A 450 27.36 -2.66 -17.05
CA LEU A 450 26.08 -3.21 -16.67
C LEU A 450 24.98 -2.76 -17.62
N HIS A 451 24.14 -3.69 -18.03
CA HIS A 451 22.96 -3.42 -18.85
C HIS A 451 21.72 -3.37 -17.99
N ILE A 452 20.88 -2.34 -18.20
CA ILE A 452 19.60 -2.15 -17.55
C ILE A 452 18.50 -2.63 -18.49
N ASP A 453 17.71 -3.62 -18.04
CA ASP A 453 16.51 -4.08 -18.75
C ASP A 453 15.33 -3.18 -18.40
N ASP A 454 15.10 -2.16 -19.21
CA ASP A 454 14.06 -1.15 -19.01
C ASP A 454 13.22 -0.92 -20.28
N PRO A 455 12.22 -1.79 -20.55
CA PRO A 455 11.44 -1.73 -21.78
C PRO A 455 10.53 -0.51 -21.88
N ASN A 456 10.21 0.14 -20.77
CA ASN A 456 9.20 1.19 -20.69
C ASN A 456 9.76 2.57 -20.32
N ALA A 457 11.10 2.73 -20.28
CA ALA A 457 11.77 3.96 -19.82
C ALA A 457 11.33 4.36 -18.38
N ALA A 458 11.29 3.37 -17.50
CA ALA A 458 10.86 3.49 -16.11
C ALA A 458 12.01 3.84 -15.16
N VAL A 459 13.27 3.76 -15.59
CA VAL A 459 14.44 4.05 -14.76
C VAL A 459 14.90 5.48 -14.98
N ASP A 460 14.99 6.26 -13.90
CA ASP A 460 15.46 7.64 -13.94
C ASP A 460 16.96 7.75 -14.23
N SER A 461 17.40 8.95 -14.63
CA SER A 461 18.77 9.22 -15.06
C SER A 461 19.81 9.00 -13.96
N LEU A 462 19.46 9.26 -12.70
CA LEU A 462 20.38 9.07 -11.58
C LEU A 462 20.59 7.57 -11.31
N THR A 463 19.51 6.78 -11.27
CA THR A 463 19.60 5.31 -11.12
C THR A 463 20.42 4.70 -12.28
N GLN A 464 20.19 5.15 -13.52
CA GLN A 464 20.99 4.73 -14.67
C GLN A 464 22.48 5.06 -14.46
N ALA A 465 22.80 6.29 -14.06
CA ALA A 465 24.17 6.72 -13.82
C ALA A 465 24.85 5.92 -12.69
N LEU A 466 24.13 5.63 -11.60
CA LEU A 466 24.64 4.83 -10.49
C LEU A 466 24.96 3.38 -10.93
N VAL A 467 24.06 2.76 -11.66
CA VAL A 467 24.26 1.37 -12.15
C VAL A 467 25.41 1.31 -13.15
N VAL A 468 25.40 2.18 -14.17
CA VAL A 468 26.45 2.20 -15.19
C VAL A 468 27.82 2.58 -14.61
N GLY A 469 27.85 3.48 -13.61
CA GLY A 469 29.05 3.95 -12.92
C GLY A 469 29.65 2.96 -11.93
N THR A 470 28.96 1.85 -11.58
CA THR A 470 29.35 0.95 -10.48
C THR A 470 30.79 0.46 -10.57
N PHE A 471 31.29 0.07 -11.74
CA PHE A 471 32.67 -0.37 -11.92
C PHE A 471 33.68 0.74 -11.62
N ALA A 472 33.44 1.95 -12.15
CA ALA A 472 34.34 3.09 -11.93
C ALA A 472 34.35 3.49 -10.45
N ASP A 473 33.20 3.49 -9.80
CA ASP A 473 33.08 3.77 -8.38
C ASP A 473 33.78 2.71 -7.52
N ALA A 474 33.60 1.43 -7.83
CA ALA A 474 34.31 0.33 -7.16
C ALA A 474 35.83 0.47 -7.28
N LYS A 475 36.33 0.82 -8.46
CA LYS A 475 37.76 1.07 -8.70
C LYS A 475 38.27 2.25 -7.87
N ARG A 476 37.50 3.35 -7.82
CA ARG A 476 37.88 4.54 -7.02
C ARG A 476 37.85 4.26 -5.52
N ALA A 477 36.90 3.47 -5.06
CA ALA A 477 36.78 3.07 -3.66
C ALA A 477 37.80 2.02 -3.24
N GLY A 478 38.50 1.37 -4.19
CA GLY A 478 39.31 0.19 -3.91
C GLY A 478 38.49 -0.99 -3.39
N ALA A 479 37.20 -1.01 -3.70
CA ALA A 479 36.27 -1.99 -3.19
C ALA A 479 36.41 -3.35 -3.91
N THR A 480 36.17 -4.42 -3.15
CA THR A 480 36.20 -5.80 -3.66
C THR A 480 34.83 -6.43 -3.53
N VAL A 481 34.50 -7.30 -4.46
CA VAL A 481 33.23 -8.05 -4.48
C VAL A 481 33.46 -9.53 -4.25
N ARG A 482 32.44 -10.19 -3.71
CA ARG A 482 32.41 -11.64 -3.60
C ARG A 482 32.38 -12.28 -4.99
N ALA A 483 33.22 -13.29 -5.23
CA ALA A 483 33.13 -14.11 -6.43
C ALA A 483 31.99 -15.12 -6.29
N TYR A 484 31.10 -15.15 -7.27
CA TYR A 484 30.11 -16.21 -7.37
C TYR A 484 30.64 -17.34 -8.26
N ARG A 485 30.49 -18.59 -7.81
CA ARG A 485 30.82 -19.75 -8.63
C ARG A 485 29.59 -20.11 -9.47
N ALA A 486 29.75 -20.17 -10.80
CA ALA A 486 28.64 -20.47 -11.72
C ALA A 486 27.90 -21.76 -11.32
N SER A 487 28.64 -22.84 -10.97
CA SER A 487 28.02 -24.09 -10.54
C SER A 487 27.16 -24.00 -9.30
N GLN A 488 27.51 -23.12 -8.35
CA GLN A 488 26.69 -22.87 -7.16
C GLN A 488 25.42 -22.09 -7.49
N LEU A 489 25.51 -21.10 -8.38
CA LEU A 489 24.35 -20.34 -8.88
C LEU A 489 23.40 -21.27 -9.65
N ASP A 490 23.93 -22.10 -10.55
CA ASP A 490 23.11 -23.02 -11.34
C ASP A 490 22.43 -24.07 -10.46
N SER A 491 23.14 -24.59 -9.43
CA SER A 491 22.55 -25.50 -8.45
C SER A 491 21.41 -24.83 -7.66
N ALA A 492 21.63 -23.62 -7.15
CA ALA A 492 20.61 -22.87 -6.41
C ALA A 492 19.38 -22.58 -7.30
N ARG A 493 19.58 -22.12 -8.55
CA ARG A 493 18.50 -21.90 -9.52
C ARG A 493 17.69 -23.18 -9.79
N ALA A 494 18.38 -24.32 -9.99
CA ALA A 494 17.71 -25.60 -10.22
C ALA A 494 16.86 -26.03 -9.01
N ILE A 495 17.36 -25.84 -7.78
CA ILE A 495 16.64 -26.13 -6.54
C ILE A 495 15.42 -25.20 -6.42
N MET A 496 15.60 -23.89 -6.58
CA MET A 496 14.51 -22.91 -6.50
C MET A 496 13.41 -23.21 -7.52
N ALA A 497 13.77 -23.53 -8.76
CA ALA A 497 12.82 -23.92 -9.81
C ALA A 497 12.06 -25.21 -9.47
N ALA A 498 12.75 -26.22 -8.92
CA ALA A 498 12.10 -27.45 -8.45
C ALA A 498 11.15 -27.17 -7.27
N ASN A 499 11.56 -26.32 -6.34
CA ASN A 499 10.77 -25.92 -5.19
C ASN A 499 9.54 -25.11 -5.58
N LEU A 500 9.66 -24.19 -6.55
CA LEU A 500 8.51 -23.46 -7.08
C LEU A 500 7.45 -24.43 -7.65
N ARG A 501 7.88 -25.43 -8.43
CA ARG A 501 6.97 -26.47 -8.96
C ARG A 501 6.32 -27.29 -7.83
N ALA A 502 7.08 -27.65 -6.80
CA ALA A 502 6.58 -28.41 -5.67
C ALA A 502 5.56 -27.62 -4.83
N VAL A 503 5.85 -26.35 -4.54
CA VAL A 503 4.98 -25.42 -3.83
C VAL A 503 3.68 -25.21 -4.61
N ARG A 504 3.78 -24.95 -5.94
CA ARG A 504 2.63 -24.85 -6.84
C ARG A 504 1.78 -26.12 -6.84
N ALA A 505 2.41 -27.29 -7.04
CA ALA A 505 1.69 -28.57 -7.04
C ALA A 505 1.02 -28.88 -5.70
N ALA A 506 1.59 -28.40 -4.61
CA ALA A 506 1.01 -28.47 -3.28
C ALA A 506 -0.17 -27.51 -3.07
N GLY A 507 -0.49 -26.62 -4.00
CA GLY A 507 -1.55 -25.61 -3.87
C GLY A 507 -1.26 -24.55 -2.82
N ILE A 508 0.00 -24.30 -2.48
CA ILE A 508 0.42 -23.19 -1.63
C ILE A 508 0.34 -21.91 -2.48
N PRO A 509 -0.32 -20.83 -2.02
CA PRO A 509 -0.45 -19.62 -2.80
C PRO A 509 0.91 -18.95 -3.01
N ILE A 510 1.15 -18.45 -4.23
CA ILE A 510 2.39 -17.79 -4.63
C ILE A 510 2.08 -16.31 -4.84
N ALA A 511 2.92 -15.44 -4.32
CA ALA A 511 2.86 -14.00 -4.53
C ALA A 511 4.13 -13.52 -5.25
N LEU A 512 3.97 -12.63 -6.23
CA LEU A 512 5.09 -11.98 -6.89
C LEU A 512 5.82 -11.05 -5.90
N GLY A 513 7.14 -11.11 -5.90
CA GLY A 513 8.01 -10.15 -5.22
C GLY A 513 9.40 -10.20 -5.81
N THR A 514 10.05 -9.05 -5.96
CA THR A 514 11.30 -8.91 -6.71
C THR A 514 12.53 -8.72 -5.84
N ASP A 515 12.34 -8.32 -4.59
CA ASP A 515 13.41 -7.80 -3.73
C ASP A 515 14.07 -6.52 -4.31
N ALA A 516 13.22 -5.67 -4.95
CA ALA A 516 13.68 -4.43 -5.56
C ALA A 516 14.34 -3.51 -4.53
N GLY A 517 15.45 -2.89 -4.95
CA GLY A 517 16.37 -2.16 -4.10
C GLY A 517 17.72 -2.86 -3.96
N ASN A 518 17.77 -4.19 -4.06
CA ASN A 518 19.00 -4.96 -4.13
C ASN A 518 19.76 -4.73 -5.45
N PRO A 519 21.04 -5.07 -5.53
CA PRO A 519 21.85 -4.83 -6.72
C PRO A 519 21.20 -5.37 -8.00
N LEU A 520 20.98 -4.49 -8.97
CA LEU A 520 20.31 -4.71 -10.27
C LEU A 520 18.84 -5.16 -10.17
N MET A 521 18.25 -5.20 -8.98
CA MET A 521 16.81 -5.34 -8.79
C MET A 521 16.18 -3.95 -8.73
N LEU A 522 15.94 -3.37 -9.91
CA LEU A 522 15.48 -1.99 -10.01
C LEU A 522 13.99 -1.88 -9.71
N HIS A 523 13.62 -0.83 -8.97
CA HIS A 523 12.24 -0.49 -8.67
C HIS A 523 11.42 -0.34 -9.95
N GLY A 524 10.37 -1.11 -10.08
CA GLY A 524 9.51 -1.18 -11.26
C GLY A 524 9.93 -2.26 -12.26
N PRO A 525 10.98 -2.09 -13.08
CA PRO A 525 11.31 -3.04 -14.16
C PRO A 525 11.63 -4.46 -13.71
N ALA A 526 12.11 -4.65 -12.46
CA ALA A 526 12.46 -5.98 -11.95
C ALA A 526 11.29 -6.98 -12.00
N VAL A 527 10.04 -6.50 -11.96
CA VAL A 527 8.84 -7.37 -12.01
C VAL A 527 8.79 -8.21 -13.29
N TYR A 528 9.29 -7.69 -14.41
CA TYR A 528 9.24 -8.42 -15.68
C TYR A 528 10.15 -9.64 -15.65
N ALA A 529 11.39 -9.45 -15.20
CA ALA A 529 12.36 -10.55 -15.11
C ALA A 529 11.88 -11.62 -14.11
N GLU A 530 11.28 -11.24 -13.00
CA GLU A 530 10.74 -12.17 -12.01
C GLU A 530 9.55 -12.95 -12.56
N MET A 531 8.59 -12.31 -13.22
CA MET A 531 7.44 -12.98 -13.85
C MET A 531 7.88 -13.95 -14.95
N GLU A 532 8.85 -13.55 -15.78
CA GLU A 532 9.42 -14.42 -16.81
C GLU A 532 10.16 -15.62 -16.20
N ALA A 533 10.85 -15.43 -15.08
CA ALA A 533 11.47 -16.51 -14.33
C ALA A 533 10.42 -17.49 -13.75
N MET A 534 9.34 -16.96 -13.16
CA MET A 534 8.25 -17.80 -12.64
C MET A 534 7.61 -18.65 -13.75
N GLN A 535 7.38 -18.08 -14.94
CA GLN A 535 6.87 -18.83 -16.09
C GLN A 535 7.87 -19.86 -16.59
N ARG A 536 9.13 -19.49 -16.78
CA ARG A 536 10.21 -20.40 -17.21
C ARG A 536 10.33 -21.60 -16.26
N ASP A 537 10.17 -21.37 -14.96
CA ASP A 537 10.37 -22.37 -13.91
C ASP A 537 9.10 -23.19 -13.59
N GLY A 538 8.02 -23.03 -14.38
CA GLY A 538 6.92 -23.99 -14.47
C GLY A 538 5.54 -23.47 -14.10
N MET A 539 5.34 -22.16 -13.88
CA MET A 539 4.00 -21.57 -13.76
C MET A 539 3.44 -21.27 -15.16
N THR A 540 2.13 -21.39 -15.31
CA THR A 540 1.46 -20.91 -16.53
C THR A 540 1.38 -19.38 -16.51
N PRO A 541 1.26 -18.69 -17.67
CA PRO A 541 1.11 -17.24 -17.72
C PRO A 541 -0.02 -16.72 -16.84
N MET A 542 -1.18 -17.39 -16.82
CA MET A 542 -2.32 -17.00 -15.99
C MET A 542 -2.01 -17.14 -14.49
N GLU A 543 -1.31 -18.19 -14.08
CA GLU A 543 -0.90 -18.34 -12.67
C GLU A 543 0.08 -17.23 -12.25
N VAL A 544 0.99 -16.83 -13.14
CA VAL A 544 1.90 -15.69 -12.86
C VAL A 544 1.12 -14.39 -12.75
N ILE A 545 0.15 -14.13 -13.63
CA ILE A 545 -0.73 -12.94 -13.54
C ILE A 545 -1.48 -12.95 -12.21
N VAL A 546 -2.04 -14.08 -11.80
CA VAL A 546 -2.75 -14.23 -10.53
C VAL A 546 -1.82 -13.99 -9.34
N ALA A 547 -0.58 -14.52 -9.38
CA ALA A 547 0.43 -14.30 -8.35
C ALA A 547 0.87 -12.83 -8.25
N ALA A 548 0.87 -12.10 -9.38
CA ALA A 548 1.24 -10.69 -9.47
C ALA A 548 0.06 -9.71 -9.23
N THR A 549 -1.14 -10.20 -8.97
CA THR A 549 -2.35 -9.38 -8.80
C THR A 549 -3.15 -9.84 -7.58
N ARG A 550 -4.12 -10.75 -7.74
CA ARG A 550 -5.03 -11.22 -6.68
C ARG A 550 -4.29 -11.79 -5.46
N ASP A 551 -3.35 -12.70 -5.69
CA ASP A 551 -2.69 -13.39 -4.59
C ASP A 551 -1.66 -12.48 -3.89
N ALA A 552 -1.01 -11.57 -4.63
CA ALA A 552 -0.20 -10.49 -4.06
C ALA A 552 -1.05 -9.54 -3.18
N ALA A 553 -2.24 -9.12 -3.64
CA ALA A 553 -3.16 -8.31 -2.84
C ALA A 553 -3.61 -9.04 -1.55
N ARG A 554 -3.82 -10.37 -1.63
CA ARG A 554 -4.15 -11.20 -0.47
C ARG A 554 -2.97 -11.32 0.51
N ALA A 555 -1.74 -11.48 0.00
CA ALA A 555 -0.53 -11.49 0.81
C ALA A 555 -0.35 -10.17 1.59
N MET A 556 -0.70 -9.03 0.96
CA MET A 556 -0.73 -7.71 1.59
C MET A 556 -1.93 -7.47 2.53
N ARG A 557 -2.91 -8.40 2.60
CA ARG A 557 -4.20 -8.25 3.29
C ARG A 557 -5.06 -7.07 2.77
N ARG A 558 -4.86 -6.69 1.51
CA ARG A 558 -5.58 -5.59 0.83
C ARG A 558 -6.49 -6.05 -0.31
N GLN A 559 -6.86 -7.33 -0.34
CA GLN A 559 -7.66 -7.94 -1.41
C GLN A 559 -9.07 -7.35 -1.57
N ILE A 560 -9.55 -6.57 -0.60
CA ILE A 560 -10.84 -5.86 -0.72
C ILE A 560 -10.70 -4.51 -1.44
N GLU A 561 -9.48 -4.03 -1.61
CA GLU A 561 -9.18 -2.74 -2.23
C GLU A 561 -8.83 -2.92 -3.71
N PHE A 562 -7.89 -3.80 -4.03
CA PHE A 562 -7.36 -4.01 -5.37
C PHE A 562 -6.97 -5.49 -5.64
N GLY A 563 -6.36 -5.76 -6.80
CA GLY A 563 -5.86 -7.07 -7.22
C GLY A 563 -6.79 -7.85 -8.14
N THR A 564 -8.03 -7.41 -8.30
CA THR A 564 -8.99 -7.96 -9.28
C THR A 564 -9.80 -6.85 -9.94
N VAL A 565 -10.30 -7.07 -11.17
CA VAL A 565 -11.19 -6.13 -11.89
C VAL A 565 -12.63 -6.46 -11.53
N GLU A 566 -13.04 -6.03 -10.33
CA GLU A 566 -14.37 -6.26 -9.80
C GLU A 566 -15.01 -4.95 -9.32
N LYS A 567 -16.35 -4.89 -9.36
CA LYS A 567 -17.10 -3.73 -8.87
C LYS A 567 -16.72 -3.36 -7.43
N GLY A 568 -16.43 -2.07 -7.21
CA GLY A 568 -16.10 -1.50 -5.91
C GLY A 568 -14.61 -1.56 -5.56
N ARG A 569 -13.77 -2.26 -6.34
CA ARG A 569 -12.31 -2.22 -6.22
C ARG A 569 -11.77 -0.89 -6.69
N ASP A 570 -10.55 -0.56 -6.28
CA ASP A 570 -9.83 0.57 -6.82
C ASP A 570 -9.62 0.40 -8.33
N ALA A 571 -9.74 1.49 -9.05
CA ALA A 571 -9.52 1.49 -10.48
C ALA A 571 -8.02 1.54 -10.79
N ASP A 572 -7.32 0.46 -10.41
CA ASP A 572 -5.91 0.23 -10.61
C ASP A 572 -5.72 -0.86 -11.66
N LEU A 573 -5.40 -0.45 -12.87
CA LEU A 573 -5.38 -1.32 -14.03
C LEU A 573 -4.13 -1.10 -14.87
N LEU A 574 -3.75 -2.09 -15.63
CA LEU A 574 -2.85 -1.90 -16.75
C LEU A 574 -3.50 -2.34 -18.06
N ILE A 575 -3.07 -1.70 -19.15
CA ILE A 575 -3.53 -2.02 -20.50
C ILE A 575 -2.29 -2.30 -21.33
N VAL A 576 -2.21 -3.51 -21.88
CA VAL A 576 -1.04 -3.98 -22.64
C VAL A 576 -1.43 -4.28 -24.10
N GLY A 577 -0.48 -4.11 -25.01
CA GLY A 577 -0.69 -4.25 -26.45
C GLY A 577 -0.44 -5.65 -27.01
N ALA A 578 -0.21 -6.65 -26.13
CA ALA A 578 0.01 -8.04 -26.55
C ALA A 578 -0.58 -9.00 -25.49
N ASP A 579 -0.89 -10.25 -25.87
CA ASP A 579 -1.60 -11.21 -25.04
C ASP A 579 -0.73 -11.76 -23.87
N PRO A 580 -0.95 -11.31 -22.62
CA PRO A 580 -0.15 -11.77 -21.50
C PRO A 580 -0.60 -13.16 -20.99
N ALA A 581 -1.77 -13.65 -21.38
CA ALA A 581 -2.22 -15.01 -21.06
C ALA A 581 -1.54 -16.06 -21.94
N HIS A 582 -0.94 -15.65 -23.07
CA HIS A 582 -0.12 -16.50 -23.90
C HIS A 582 1.34 -16.56 -23.41
N ASP A 583 1.92 -15.40 -23.06
CA ASP A 583 3.27 -15.26 -22.55
C ASP A 583 3.34 -14.01 -21.66
N VAL A 584 3.82 -14.14 -20.41
CA VAL A 584 3.95 -13.03 -19.47
C VAL A 584 4.90 -11.95 -19.96
N LYS A 585 5.85 -12.26 -20.85
CA LYS A 585 6.71 -11.29 -21.51
C LYS A 585 5.92 -10.18 -22.23
N ASN A 586 4.69 -10.48 -22.65
CA ASN A 586 3.79 -9.54 -23.29
C ASN A 586 3.31 -8.41 -22.35
N LEU A 587 3.48 -8.55 -21.01
CA LEU A 587 3.27 -7.46 -20.04
C LEU A 587 4.23 -6.29 -20.26
N ARG A 588 5.38 -6.50 -20.89
CA ARG A 588 6.33 -5.44 -21.30
C ARG A 588 5.73 -4.47 -22.33
N ALA A 589 4.68 -4.87 -23.04
CA ALA A 589 4.00 -4.04 -24.04
C ALA A 589 2.98 -3.08 -23.41
N LEU A 590 3.33 -2.44 -22.29
CA LEU A 590 2.48 -1.47 -21.59
C LEU A 590 2.05 -0.33 -22.52
N ARG A 591 0.75 -0.03 -22.57
CA ARG A 591 0.15 1.10 -23.29
C ARG A 591 -0.32 2.18 -22.34
N TRP A 592 -1.05 1.77 -21.29
CA TRP A 592 -1.56 2.67 -20.25
C TRP A 592 -1.49 1.98 -18.89
N CYS A 593 -1.21 2.78 -17.87
CA CYS A 593 -1.39 2.43 -16.48
C CYS A 593 -2.50 3.32 -15.90
N VAL A 594 -3.39 2.71 -15.14
CA VAL A 594 -4.49 3.40 -14.44
C VAL A 594 -4.23 3.26 -12.95
N ARG A 595 -4.17 4.40 -12.26
CA ARG A 595 -4.02 4.44 -10.80
C ARG A 595 -5.13 5.29 -10.21
N GLY A 596 -5.99 4.68 -9.38
CA GLY A 596 -7.14 5.34 -8.79
C GLY A 596 -8.06 5.97 -9.84
N GLY A 597 -8.23 5.34 -11.02
CA GLY A 597 -9.05 5.82 -12.13
C GLY A 597 -8.38 6.84 -13.06
N VAL A 598 -7.19 7.36 -12.72
CA VAL A 598 -6.42 8.25 -13.61
C VAL A 598 -5.66 7.41 -14.63
N VAL A 599 -6.01 7.58 -15.89
CA VAL A 599 -5.38 6.89 -17.03
C VAL A 599 -4.17 7.67 -17.51
N ARG A 600 -3.00 7.03 -17.52
CA ARG A 600 -1.76 7.60 -18.05
C ARG A 600 -1.19 6.70 -19.14
N SER A 601 -0.85 7.29 -20.28
CA SER A 601 -0.16 6.57 -21.35
C SER A 601 1.29 6.26 -20.96
N ARG A 602 1.89 5.25 -21.61
CA ARG A 602 3.32 4.96 -21.48
C ARG A 602 4.20 6.18 -21.74
N ALA A 603 3.83 7.04 -22.71
CA ALA A 603 4.59 8.23 -23.05
C ALA A 603 4.58 9.27 -21.90
N GLU A 604 3.41 9.49 -21.28
CA GLU A 604 3.27 10.38 -20.12
C GLU A 604 4.05 9.85 -18.92
N LEU A 605 3.95 8.55 -18.64
CA LEU A 605 4.69 7.91 -17.54
C LEU A 605 6.21 8.02 -17.74
N GLY A 606 6.73 7.72 -18.93
CA GLY A 606 8.14 7.88 -19.24
C GLY A 606 8.61 9.35 -19.22
N ALA A 607 7.75 10.30 -19.57
CA ALA A 607 8.04 11.73 -19.42
C ALA A 607 8.12 12.12 -17.93
N ALA A 608 7.22 11.62 -17.09
CA ALA A 608 7.24 11.86 -15.64
C ALA A 608 8.52 11.32 -14.99
N VAL A 609 8.98 10.12 -15.40
CA VAL A 609 10.26 9.54 -14.92
C VAL A 609 11.45 10.43 -15.30
N ARG A 610 11.50 10.90 -16.55
CA ARG A 610 12.61 11.79 -17.00
C ARG A 610 12.61 13.17 -16.36
N ALA A 611 11.46 13.63 -15.88
CA ALA A 611 11.35 14.93 -15.18
C ALA A 611 11.78 14.85 -13.69
N THR A 612 12.15 13.67 -13.22
CA THR A 612 12.66 13.47 -11.86
C THR A 612 14.17 13.71 -11.88
N HIS A 613 14.64 14.71 -11.15
CA HIS A 613 16.06 15.14 -11.09
C HIS A 613 16.66 14.84 -9.72
#